data_5fb8006f21a04ca8c501eabaa7cdd931
#
_entry.id   5fb8006f21a04ca8c501eabaa7cdd931
#
_cell.length_a   1.000
_cell.length_b   1.000
_cell.length_c   1.000
_cell.angle_alpha   90.00
_cell.angle_beta   90.00
_cell.angle_gamma   90.00
#
_symmetry.space_group_name_H-M   'P 1'
#
loop_
_entity.id
_entity.type
_entity.pdbx_description
1 polymer ?
#
loop_
_entity_poly.entity_id
_entity_poly.type
_entity_poly.pdbx_seq_one_letter_code
_entity_poly.pdbx_strand_id
1 'polypeptide(L)'
;LMKEYLQRNPAIKNAKLSEDPTDLLGGNNSGIFQVSVRRQNDCMVSGGYMMVGDSAWMPKPIDAGGIGPALIAGTILGNNVAQALEANDVSEAGLWQYNLDYIKEYGYKTAGLELFRRLVQQMTNDQISYGMKHFLGNMDVEAISKGEHPDFTGLGKVGMIIRGALNQTVAKGLKYTSTENQWLVEHYNNYPKNPLGFDEWNKTLHQRLEEAFAKIAVFND
;
A
#
# COMPACT_ATOMS: atom_id res chain seq x y z
N LEU A 1 21.44 1.81 16.58
CA LEU A 1 20.88 0.79 15.70
C LEU A 1 21.38 0.92 14.26
N MET A 2 21.15 2.06 13.54
CA MET A 2 21.59 2.23 12.16
C MET A 2 23.12 2.20 11.98
N LYS A 3 23.87 2.95 12.81
CA LYS A 3 25.36 2.90 12.80
C LYS A 3 25.88 1.47 13.04
N GLU A 4 25.28 0.74 13.96
CA GLU A 4 25.64 -0.65 14.27
C GLU A 4 25.31 -1.59 13.09
N TYR A 5 24.17 -1.40 12.44
CA TYR A 5 23.79 -2.16 11.25
C TYR A 5 24.77 -1.94 10.09
N LEU A 6 25.16 -0.68 9.81
CA LEU A 6 26.14 -0.35 8.78
C LEU A 6 27.48 -1.03 9.04
N GLN A 7 27.95 -1.05 10.31
CA GLN A 7 29.22 -1.67 10.66
C GLN A 7 29.21 -3.20 10.53
N ARG A 8 28.05 -3.84 10.79
CA ARG A 8 27.90 -5.31 10.74
C ARG A 8 27.61 -5.86 9.36
N ASN A 9 27.10 -5.04 8.43
CA ASN A 9 26.76 -5.51 7.10
C ASN A 9 27.95 -5.35 6.14
N PRO A 10 28.57 -6.46 5.65
CA PRO A 10 29.75 -6.41 4.78
C PRO A 10 29.53 -5.64 3.47
N ALA A 11 28.29 -5.67 2.94
CA ALA A 11 27.95 -5.04 1.65
C ALA A 11 27.97 -3.50 1.74
N ILE A 12 27.73 -2.92 2.93
CA ILE A 12 27.59 -1.48 3.12
C ILE A 12 28.48 -0.94 4.25
N LYS A 13 29.47 -1.73 4.73
CA LYS A 13 30.35 -1.36 5.85
C LYS A 13 31.11 -0.04 5.64
N ASN A 14 31.29 0.39 4.40
CA ASN A 14 31.95 1.64 4.04
C ASN A 14 30.97 2.81 3.87
N ALA A 15 29.65 2.60 3.99
CA ALA A 15 28.68 3.67 3.94
C ALA A 15 28.84 4.60 5.15
N LYS A 16 28.82 5.89 4.90
CA LYS A 16 28.85 6.93 5.93
C LYS A 16 27.50 7.58 6.04
N LEU A 17 27.05 7.82 7.27
CA LEU A 17 25.90 8.68 7.51
C LEU A 17 26.36 10.14 7.38
N SER A 18 25.63 10.97 6.62
CA SER A 18 25.84 12.41 6.63
C SER A 18 25.53 12.96 8.01
N GLU A 19 26.36 13.85 8.52
CA GLU A 19 26.13 14.58 9.78
C GLU A 19 25.51 15.97 9.52
N ASP A 20 25.45 16.38 8.25
CA ASP A 20 24.87 17.65 7.83
C ASP A 20 23.38 17.51 7.48
N PRO A 21 22.47 18.05 8.31
CA PRO A 21 21.02 17.99 8.04
C PRO A 21 20.60 18.85 6.84
N THR A 22 21.48 19.70 6.31
CA THR A 22 21.18 20.56 5.14
C THR A 22 21.59 19.91 3.82
N ASP A 23 22.32 18.80 3.85
CA ASP A 23 22.76 18.05 2.67
C ASP A 23 21.62 17.23 2.03
N LEU A 24 20.42 17.84 1.96
CA LEU A 24 19.20 17.19 1.45
C LEU A 24 19.18 17.00 -0.08
N LEU A 25 20.09 17.64 -0.80
CA LEU A 25 20.12 17.63 -2.27
C LEU A 25 21.47 17.23 -2.86
N GLY A 26 22.49 16.98 -2.06
CA GLY A 26 23.88 16.83 -2.47
C GLY A 26 24.41 15.40 -2.62
N GLY A 27 23.59 14.38 -2.55
CA GLY A 27 24.00 13.01 -2.90
C GLY A 27 24.64 12.18 -1.76
N ASN A 28 24.89 12.75 -0.58
CA ASN A 28 25.37 12.03 0.61
C ASN A 28 24.34 11.99 1.75
N ASN A 29 23.05 12.14 1.41
CA ASN A 29 22.00 12.34 2.39
C ASN A 29 21.67 11.08 3.17
N SER A 30 21.97 11.10 4.44
CA SER A 30 21.41 10.18 5.41
C SER A 30 20.60 10.99 6.42
N GLY A 31 19.32 10.72 6.47
CA GLY A 31 18.38 11.36 7.38
C GLY A 31 17.33 10.38 7.85
N ILE A 32 16.56 10.77 8.87
CA ILE A 32 15.37 10.05 9.29
C ILE A 32 14.17 10.83 8.75
N PHE A 33 13.46 10.22 7.82
CA PHE A 33 12.27 10.79 7.21
C PHE A 33 11.04 9.95 7.57
N GLN A 34 9.91 10.62 7.78
CA GLN A 34 8.65 9.95 7.97
C GLN A 34 8.02 9.68 6.59
N VAL A 35 7.74 8.42 6.29
CA VAL A 35 7.04 8.00 5.07
C VAL A 35 5.66 7.51 5.46
N SER A 36 4.63 7.93 4.73
CA SER A 36 3.28 7.43 4.92
C SER A 36 3.18 5.99 4.43
N VAL A 37 2.76 5.08 5.32
CA VAL A 37 2.61 3.66 5.01
C VAL A 37 1.13 3.24 5.09
N ARG A 38 0.29 3.97 4.39
CA ARG A 38 -1.14 3.69 4.23
C ARG A 38 -1.47 3.65 2.73
N ARG A 39 -2.71 3.27 2.38
CA ARG A 39 -3.17 3.41 0.99
C ARG A 39 -3.05 4.87 0.52
N GLN A 40 -2.96 5.07 -0.78
CA GLN A 40 -2.97 6.41 -1.38
C GLN A 40 -4.22 7.21 -0.99
N ASN A 41 -4.20 8.51 -1.24
CA ASN A 41 -5.38 9.36 -1.11
C ASN A 41 -6.52 8.83 -1.99
N ASP A 42 -7.73 8.88 -1.47
CA ASP A 42 -8.90 8.35 -2.16
C ASP A 42 -9.31 9.23 -3.36
N CYS A 43 -8.99 10.53 -3.32
CA CYS A 43 -9.02 11.45 -4.45
C CYS A 43 -7.68 12.21 -4.54
N MET A 44 -7.11 12.30 -5.73
CA MET A 44 -5.80 12.88 -5.98
C MET A 44 -5.86 14.12 -6.88
N VAL A 45 -7.06 14.61 -7.16
CA VAL A 45 -7.28 15.80 -8.01
C VAL A 45 -8.17 16.81 -7.31
N SER A 46 -7.99 18.06 -7.69
CA SER A 46 -8.90 19.18 -7.43
C SER A 46 -8.76 20.17 -8.58
N GLY A 47 -9.60 21.19 -8.68
CA GLY A 47 -9.48 22.17 -9.76
C GLY A 47 -8.09 22.78 -9.84
N GLY A 48 -7.39 22.61 -10.96
CA GLY A 48 -6.02 23.06 -11.20
C GLY A 48 -4.93 22.34 -10.42
N TYR A 49 -5.23 21.21 -9.76
CA TYR A 49 -4.29 20.53 -8.86
C TYR A 49 -4.34 19.02 -8.99
N MET A 50 -3.17 18.38 -9.04
CA MET A 50 -3.02 16.92 -9.05
C MET A 50 -1.87 16.51 -8.13
N MET A 51 -2.05 15.42 -7.36
CA MET A 51 -1.06 14.90 -6.42
C MET A 51 -0.36 13.65 -6.98
N VAL A 52 0.94 13.50 -6.69
CA VAL A 52 1.76 12.36 -7.11
C VAL A 52 2.83 12.03 -6.07
N GLY A 53 3.23 10.77 -5.98
CA GLY A 53 4.29 10.33 -5.07
C GLY A 53 3.88 10.39 -3.60
N ASP A 54 4.81 10.77 -2.73
CA ASP A 54 4.59 10.78 -1.27
C ASP A 54 3.50 11.78 -0.85
N SER A 55 3.31 12.88 -1.58
CA SER A 55 2.22 13.83 -1.34
C SER A 55 0.83 13.22 -1.53
N ALA A 56 0.73 12.19 -2.37
CA ALA A 56 -0.49 11.42 -2.62
C ALA A 56 -0.55 10.11 -1.79
N TRP A 57 0.37 9.92 -0.86
CA TRP A 57 0.52 8.71 -0.04
C TRP A 57 0.68 7.42 -0.86
N MET A 58 1.43 7.49 -1.95
CA MET A 58 1.64 6.36 -2.87
C MET A 58 2.67 5.31 -2.44
N PRO A 59 3.59 5.53 -1.46
CA PRO A 59 4.47 4.46 -1.01
C PRO A 59 3.67 3.23 -0.56
N LYS A 60 4.16 2.05 -0.93
CA LYS A 60 3.48 0.79 -0.58
C LYS A 60 3.36 0.63 0.94
N PRO A 61 2.19 0.27 1.45
CA PRO A 61 1.96 0.17 2.88
C PRO A 61 2.86 -0.82 3.62
N ILE A 62 3.35 -1.86 2.94
CA ILE A 62 4.07 -2.96 3.59
C ILE A 62 5.58 -2.71 3.74
N ASP A 63 6.21 -2.03 2.77
CA ASP A 63 7.66 -1.87 2.69
C ASP A 63 8.11 -0.41 2.46
N ALA A 64 7.15 0.54 2.40
CA ALA A 64 7.39 1.95 2.11
C ALA A 64 8.05 2.21 0.74
N GLY A 65 8.03 1.24 -0.19
CA GLY A 65 8.59 1.38 -1.53
C GLY A 65 7.79 2.37 -2.38
N GLY A 66 8.26 3.61 -2.53
CA GLY A 66 7.55 4.70 -3.19
C GLY A 66 7.97 4.99 -4.62
N ILE A 67 9.20 4.63 -5.04
CA ILE A 67 9.76 4.99 -6.35
C ILE A 67 8.91 4.42 -7.50
N GLY A 68 8.60 3.12 -7.46
CA GLY A 68 7.81 2.48 -8.52
C GLY A 68 6.42 3.09 -8.68
N PRO A 69 5.60 3.16 -7.60
CA PRO A 69 4.29 3.82 -7.65
C PRO A 69 4.34 5.28 -8.11
N ALA A 70 5.35 6.05 -7.69
CA ALA A 70 5.50 7.45 -8.10
C ALA A 70 5.83 7.60 -9.59
N LEU A 71 6.66 6.71 -10.16
CA LEU A 71 6.96 6.70 -11.59
C LEU A 71 5.75 6.32 -12.44
N ILE A 72 4.99 5.31 -12.02
CA ILE A 72 3.72 4.91 -12.66
C ILE A 72 2.75 6.10 -12.64
N ALA A 73 2.52 6.66 -11.46
CA ALA A 73 1.62 7.80 -11.29
C ALA A 73 2.07 9.03 -12.08
N GLY A 74 3.37 9.34 -12.10
CA GLY A 74 3.91 10.46 -12.86
C GLY A 74 3.70 10.31 -14.37
N THR A 75 3.82 9.09 -14.90
CA THR A 75 3.53 8.81 -16.31
C THR A 75 2.05 9.01 -16.63
N ILE A 76 1.16 8.48 -15.78
CA ILE A 76 -0.29 8.62 -15.95
C ILE A 76 -0.68 10.10 -15.82
N LEU A 77 -0.15 10.82 -14.82
CA LEU A 77 -0.40 12.24 -14.58
C LEU A 77 0.00 13.07 -15.80
N GLY A 78 1.21 12.85 -16.35
CA GLY A 78 1.68 13.59 -17.52
C GLY A 78 0.74 13.47 -18.73
N ASN A 79 0.24 12.27 -19.00
CA ASN A 79 -0.72 12.04 -20.09
C ASN A 79 -2.06 12.75 -19.81
N ASN A 80 -2.57 12.67 -18.59
CA ASN A 80 -3.85 13.28 -18.22
C ASN A 80 -3.78 14.81 -18.20
N VAL A 81 -2.67 15.40 -17.74
CA VAL A 81 -2.44 16.85 -17.78
C VAL A 81 -2.43 17.36 -19.23
N ALA A 82 -1.73 16.66 -20.13
CA ALA A 82 -1.70 17.05 -21.54
C ALA A 82 -3.11 17.09 -22.14
N GLN A 83 -3.92 16.05 -21.93
CA GLN A 83 -5.30 15.98 -22.41
C GLN A 83 -6.18 17.09 -21.80
N ALA A 84 -6.07 17.35 -20.51
CA ALA A 84 -6.84 18.41 -19.84
C ALA A 84 -6.49 19.81 -20.37
N LEU A 85 -5.22 20.08 -20.64
CA LEU A 85 -4.76 21.33 -21.24
C LEU A 85 -5.24 21.48 -22.69
N GLU A 86 -5.18 20.43 -23.50
CA GLU A 86 -5.71 20.43 -24.86
C GLU A 86 -7.22 20.67 -24.88
N ALA A 87 -7.96 20.10 -23.92
CA ALA A 87 -9.39 20.32 -23.74
C ALA A 87 -9.73 21.67 -23.12
N ASN A 88 -8.72 22.43 -22.64
CA ASN A 88 -8.88 23.66 -21.86
C ASN A 88 -9.81 23.47 -20.63
N ASP A 89 -9.76 22.29 -20.01
CA ASP A 89 -10.54 21.94 -18.83
C ASP A 89 -9.62 21.37 -17.72
N VAL A 90 -9.21 22.24 -16.82
CA VAL A 90 -8.45 21.88 -15.61
C VAL A 90 -9.32 21.89 -14.36
N SER A 91 -10.64 21.80 -14.51
CA SER A 91 -11.55 21.59 -13.39
C SER A 91 -11.31 20.21 -12.74
N GLU A 92 -11.88 19.98 -11.57
CA GLU A 92 -11.84 18.68 -10.94
C GLU A 92 -12.40 17.57 -11.85
N ALA A 93 -13.48 17.87 -12.56
CA ALA A 93 -14.08 16.93 -13.50
C ALA A 93 -13.16 16.66 -14.72
N GLY A 94 -12.51 17.70 -15.27
CA GLY A 94 -11.54 17.56 -16.36
C GLY A 94 -10.29 16.77 -15.97
N LEU A 95 -9.87 16.84 -14.70
CA LEU A 95 -8.71 16.10 -14.18
C LEU A 95 -9.05 14.73 -13.62
N TRP A 96 -10.34 14.36 -13.52
CA TRP A 96 -10.83 13.16 -12.84
C TRP A 96 -10.29 11.85 -13.43
N GLN A 97 -10.00 11.84 -14.71
CA GLN A 97 -9.48 10.67 -15.42
C GLN A 97 -8.17 10.16 -14.80
N TYR A 98 -7.34 11.03 -14.22
CA TYR A 98 -6.14 10.63 -13.51
C TYR A 98 -6.42 9.69 -12.33
N ASN A 99 -7.47 9.96 -11.53
CA ASN A 99 -7.87 9.06 -10.46
C ASN A 99 -8.23 7.67 -11.01
N LEU A 100 -9.04 7.63 -12.08
CA LEU A 100 -9.49 6.39 -12.71
C LEU A 100 -8.31 5.56 -13.23
N ASP A 101 -7.39 6.19 -13.94
CA ASP A 101 -6.26 5.52 -14.58
C ASP A 101 -5.28 4.99 -13.53
N TYR A 102 -4.95 5.80 -12.51
CA TYR A 102 -4.04 5.36 -11.46
C TYR A 102 -4.64 4.26 -10.59
N ILE A 103 -5.90 4.40 -10.19
CA ILE A 103 -6.60 3.38 -9.38
C ILE A 103 -6.69 2.06 -10.14
N LYS A 104 -7.00 2.09 -11.42
CA LYS A 104 -7.07 0.90 -12.28
C LYS A 104 -5.72 0.23 -12.45
N GLU A 105 -4.65 0.99 -12.62
CA GLU A 105 -3.32 0.45 -12.86
C GLU A 105 -2.66 -0.06 -11.58
N TYR A 106 -2.76 0.71 -10.50
CA TYR A 106 -2.01 0.43 -9.30
C TYR A 106 -2.79 0.63 -7.99
N GLY A 107 -3.57 1.70 -7.89
CA GLY A 107 -4.11 2.18 -6.61
C GLY A 107 -4.99 1.18 -5.85
N TYR A 108 -5.73 0.34 -6.56
CA TYR A 108 -6.59 -0.68 -5.94
C TYR A 108 -5.83 -1.68 -5.05
N LYS A 109 -4.53 -1.87 -5.30
CA LYS A 109 -3.68 -2.82 -4.57
C LYS A 109 -3.35 -2.34 -3.15
N THR A 110 -3.22 -1.03 -2.97
CA THR A 110 -2.65 -0.46 -1.74
C THR A 110 -3.57 -0.59 -0.52
N ALA A 111 -4.89 -0.59 -0.70
CA ALA A 111 -5.84 -0.77 0.40
C ALA A 111 -5.74 -2.17 1.02
N GLY A 112 -5.61 -3.21 0.18
CA GLY A 112 -5.36 -4.58 0.64
C GLY A 112 -4.04 -4.73 1.37
N LEU A 113 -2.98 -4.10 0.87
CA LEU A 113 -1.69 -4.08 1.55
C LEU A 113 -1.73 -3.33 2.89
N GLU A 114 -2.56 -2.28 3.03
CA GLU A 114 -2.77 -1.60 4.32
C GLU A 114 -3.40 -2.54 5.34
N LEU A 115 -4.42 -3.31 4.95
CA LEU A 115 -5.03 -4.32 5.82
C LEU A 115 -4.01 -5.38 6.26
N PHE A 116 -3.24 -5.89 5.32
CA PHE A 116 -2.21 -6.90 5.60
C PHE A 116 -1.14 -6.36 6.54
N ARG A 117 -0.63 -5.15 6.31
CA ARG A 117 0.32 -4.49 7.21
C ARG A 117 -0.24 -4.34 8.61
N ARG A 118 -1.50 -3.89 8.74
CA ARG A 118 -2.14 -3.72 10.06
C ARG A 118 -2.25 -5.05 10.80
N LEU A 119 -2.59 -6.13 10.09
CA LEU A 119 -2.59 -7.47 10.67
C LEU A 119 -1.20 -7.87 11.16
N VAL A 120 -0.16 -7.72 10.32
CA VAL A 120 1.22 -8.08 10.68
C VAL A 120 1.70 -7.28 11.90
N GLN A 121 1.29 -6.01 12.04
CA GLN A 121 1.64 -5.18 13.19
C GLN A 121 0.98 -5.63 14.52
N GLN A 122 -0.11 -6.41 14.47
CA GLN A 122 -0.71 -7.00 15.66
C GLN A 122 -0.11 -8.37 16.00
N MET A 123 0.68 -8.97 15.11
CA MET A 123 1.29 -10.28 15.34
C MET A 123 2.49 -10.19 16.27
N THR A 124 2.66 -11.22 17.10
CA THR A 124 3.91 -11.45 17.84
C THR A 124 5.03 -11.89 16.89
N ASN A 125 6.28 -11.79 17.34
CA ASN A 125 7.43 -12.27 16.55
C ASN A 125 7.32 -13.76 16.19
N ASP A 126 6.78 -14.59 17.08
CA ASP A 126 6.56 -16.01 16.83
C ASP A 126 5.49 -16.24 15.78
N GLN A 127 4.39 -15.46 15.81
CA GLN A 127 3.35 -15.50 14.80
C GLN A 127 3.85 -15.03 13.43
N ILE A 128 4.67 -13.96 13.38
CA ILE A 128 5.32 -13.50 12.14
C ILE A 128 6.24 -14.60 11.60
N SER A 129 7.11 -15.15 12.43
CA SER A 129 8.04 -16.22 12.02
C SER A 129 7.29 -17.46 11.53
N TYR A 130 6.20 -17.82 12.20
CA TYR A 130 5.33 -18.91 11.78
C TYR A 130 4.64 -18.61 10.45
N GLY A 131 4.10 -17.40 10.28
CA GLY A 131 3.47 -16.93 9.05
C GLY A 131 4.43 -16.97 7.86
N MET A 132 5.63 -16.45 8.03
CA MET A 132 6.68 -16.47 7.01
C MET A 132 7.07 -17.88 6.60
N LYS A 133 7.20 -18.79 7.56
CA LYS A 133 7.62 -20.17 7.30
C LYS A 133 6.54 -21.03 6.63
N HIS A 134 5.27 -20.82 6.99
CA HIS A 134 4.21 -21.79 6.66
C HIS A 134 3.15 -21.25 5.69
N PHE A 135 2.99 -19.94 5.59
CA PHE A 135 1.96 -19.30 4.76
C PHE A 135 2.55 -18.50 3.60
N LEU A 136 3.68 -17.82 3.78
CA LEU A 136 4.31 -17.05 2.71
C LEU A 136 5.31 -17.92 1.93
N GLY A 137 4.99 -18.17 0.66
CA GLY A 137 5.91 -18.76 -0.30
C GLY A 137 6.67 -17.71 -1.10
N ASN A 138 7.56 -18.16 -2.00
CA ASN A 138 8.31 -17.24 -2.88
C ASN A 138 7.40 -16.41 -3.80
N MET A 139 6.29 -16.98 -4.27
CA MET A 139 5.31 -16.27 -5.12
C MET A 139 4.58 -15.17 -4.36
N ASP A 140 4.29 -15.37 -3.07
CA ASP A 140 3.63 -14.36 -2.24
C ASP A 140 4.56 -13.18 -1.96
N VAL A 141 5.86 -13.43 -1.77
CA VAL A 141 6.88 -12.38 -1.62
C VAL A 141 7.01 -11.57 -2.90
N GLU A 142 6.97 -12.21 -4.06
CA GLU A 142 6.99 -11.53 -5.36
C GLU A 142 5.72 -10.68 -5.57
N ALA A 143 4.53 -11.19 -5.25
CA ALA A 143 3.27 -10.46 -5.31
C ALA A 143 3.31 -9.21 -4.41
N ILE A 144 3.74 -9.35 -3.16
CA ILE A 144 3.91 -8.23 -2.22
C ILE A 144 4.88 -7.17 -2.78
N SER A 145 5.99 -7.61 -3.39
CA SER A 145 6.97 -6.70 -4.00
C SER A 145 6.40 -5.90 -5.17
N LYS A 146 5.44 -6.48 -5.90
CA LYS A 146 4.67 -5.82 -6.97
C LYS A 146 3.49 -4.98 -6.47
N GLY A 147 3.30 -4.91 -5.15
CA GLY A 147 2.20 -4.17 -4.54
C GLY A 147 0.89 -4.96 -4.43
N GLU A 148 0.92 -6.26 -4.64
CA GLU A 148 -0.26 -7.12 -4.59
C GLU A 148 -0.45 -7.72 -3.20
N HIS A 149 -1.71 -7.81 -2.74
CA HIS A 149 -2.04 -8.50 -1.51
C HIS A 149 -1.87 -10.02 -1.72
N PRO A 150 -1.16 -10.72 -0.81
CA PRO A 150 -1.04 -12.19 -0.91
C PRO A 150 -2.43 -12.83 -0.86
N ASP A 151 -2.71 -13.75 -1.79
CA ASP A 151 -3.98 -14.47 -1.81
C ASP A 151 -3.90 -15.76 -1.00
N PHE A 152 -4.49 -15.73 0.18
CA PHE A 152 -4.61 -16.90 1.05
C PHE A 152 -5.91 -17.69 0.86
N THR A 153 -6.78 -17.29 -0.05
CA THR A 153 -8.04 -18.01 -0.34
C THR A 153 -7.79 -19.27 -1.19
N GLY A 154 -6.78 -19.23 -2.06
CA GLY A 154 -6.41 -20.33 -2.98
C GLY A 154 -5.51 -21.40 -2.36
N LEU A 155 -4.96 -21.18 -1.16
CA LEU A 155 -4.37 -22.28 -0.39
C LEU A 155 -5.49 -23.27 -0.11
N GLY A 156 -5.51 -24.38 -0.85
CA GLY A 156 -6.58 -25.38 -0.76
C GLY A 156 -6.94 -25.61 0.70
N LYS A 157 -8.25 -25.67 1.00
CA LYS A 157 -8.79 -25.78 2.38
C LYS A 157 -8.01 -26.79 3.24
N VAL A 158 -7.48 -27.85 2.62
CA VAL A 158 -6.65 -28.87 3.27
C VAL A 158 -5.28 -28.33 3.69
N GLY A 159 -4.60 -27.57 2.85
CA GLY A 159 -3.30 -27.00 3.19
C GLY A 159 -3.38 -25.95 4.31
N MET A 160 -4.45 -25.12 4.32
CA MET A 160 -4.72 -24.17 5.41
C MET A 160 -5.12 -24.86 6.71
N ILE A 161 -5.90 -25.96 6.64
CA ILE A 161 -6.30 -26.73 7.83
C ILE A 161 -5.06 -27.36 8.48
N ILE A 162 -4.20 -27.99 7.70
CA ILE A 162 -2.99 -28.64 8.21
C ILE A 162 -2.01 -27.60 8.79
N ARG A 163 -1.80 -26.48 8.10
CA ARG A 163 -0.91 -25.39 8.54
C ARG A 163 -1.55 -24.55 9.66
N GLY A 164 -2.86 -24.31 9.59
CA GLY A 164 -3.61 -23.57 10.59
C GLY A 164 -3.87 -24.31 11.89
N ALA A 165 -3.76 -25.65 11.90
CA ALA A 165 -3.92 -26.45 13.13
C ALA A 165 -2.87 -26.09 14.20
N LEU A 166 -1.70 -25.61 13.79
CA LEU A 166 -0.62 -25.23 14.71
C LEU A 166 -0.71 -23.75 15.14
N ASN A 167 -1.36 -22.86 14.36
CA ASN A 167 -1.63 -21.48 14.75
C ASN A 167 -2.91 -20.95 14.10
N GLN A 168 -4.04 -21.26 14.73
CA GLN A 168 -5.37 -20.88 14.24
C GLN A 168 -5.58 -19.34 14.16
N THR A 169 -4.95 -18.59 15.07
CA THR A 169 -5.05 -17.14 15.11
C THR A 169 -4.47 -16.54 13.83
N VAL A 170 -3.24 -16.89 13.47
CA VAL A 170 -2.61 -16.42 12.22
C VAL A 170 -3.44 -16.80 11.00
N ALA A 171 -3.90 -18.05 10.90
CA ALA A 171 -4.72 -18.51 9.78
C ALA A 171 -6.03 -17.74 9.64
N LYS A 172 -6.72 -17.46 10.75
CA LYS A 172 -7.97 -16.66 10.76
C LYS A 172 -7.72 -15.22 10.31
N GLY A 173 -6.66 -14.58 10.79
CA GLY A 173 -6.30 -13.24 10.40
C GLY A 173 -5.96 -13.12 8.92
N LEU A 174 -5.13 -14.02 8.40
CA LEU A 174 -4.79 -14.06 6.97
C LEU A 174 -6.03 -14.28 6.09
N LYS A 175 -6.91 -15.21 6.47
CA LYS A 175 -8.17 -15.44 5.76
C LYS A 175 -9.06 -14.21 5.81
N TYR A 176 -9.16 -13.55 6.96
CA TYR A 176 -9.96 -12.35 7.12
C TYR A 176 -9.48 -11.23 6.21
N THR A 177 -8.18 -10.90 6.25
CA THR A 177 -7.63 -9.83 5.39
C THR A 177 -7.76 -10.16 3.90
N SER A 178 -7.64 -11.43 3.50
CA SER A 178 -7.88 -11.83 2.10
C SER A 178 -9.33 -11.62 1.68
N THR A 179 -10.29 -11.93 2.55
CA THR A 179 -11.72 -11.70 2.27
C THR A 179 -12.02 -10.20 2.14
N GLU A 180 -11.49 -9.38 3.05
CA GLU A 180 -11.65 -7.92 2.97
C GLU A 180 -10.94 -7.35 1.73
N ASN A 181 -9.79 -7.88 1.35
CA ASN A 181 -9.11 -7.46 0.12
C ASN A 181 -9.95 -7.73 -1.14
N GLN A 182 -10.64 -8.86 -1.23
CA GLN A 182 -11.53 -9.15 -2.36
C GLN A 182 -12.64 -8.10 -2.48
N TRP A 183 -13.26 -7.73 -1.35
CA TRP A 183 -14.24 -6.67 -1.31
C TRP A 183 -13.64 -5.32 -1.74
N LEU A 184 -12.44 -4.98 -1.24
CA LEU A 184 -11.76 -3.74 -1.61
C LEU A 184 -11.47 -3.67 -3.12
N VAL A 185 -10.96 -4.74 -3.71
CA VAL A 185 -10.71 -4.80 -5.16
C VAL A 185 -11.99 -4.54 -5.95
N GLU A 186 -13.11 -5.18 -5.55
CA GLU A 186 -14.41 -4.95 -6.18
C GLU A 186 -14.89 -3.51 -5.99
N HIS A 187 -14.74 -2.95 -4.79
CA HIS A 187 -15.12 -1.57 -4.51
C HIS A 187 -14.30 -0.57 -5.34
N TYR A 188 -12.98 -0.75 -5.44
CA TYR A 188 -12.12 0.09 -6.28
C TYR A 188 -12.38 -0.09 -7.78
N ASN A 189 -12.78 -1.27 -8.24
CA ASN A 189 -13.23 -1.48 -9.63
C ASN A 189 -14.49 -0.67 -9.98
N ASN A 190 -15.28 -0.32 -8.97
CA ASN A 190 -16.45 0.54 -9.07
C ASN A 190 -16.15 1.99 -8.67
N TYR A 191 -14.90 2.45 -8.79
CA TYR A 191 -14.56 3.85 -8.52
C TYR A 191 -15.37 4.80 -9.39
N PRO A 192 -15.89 5.91 -8.85
CA PRO A 192 -16.78 6.81 -9.57
C PRO A 192 -16.13 7.39 -10.83
N LYS A 193 -16.86 7.37 -11.94
CA LYS A 193 -16.40 7.89 -13.25
C LYS A 193 -16.33 9.41 -13.31
N ASN A 194 -16.84 10.11 -12.30
CA ASN A 194 -16.84 11.56 -12.18
C ASN A 194 -16.94 11.95 -10.69
N PRO A 195 -16.69 13.20 -10.31
CA PRO A 195 -16.71 13.64 -8.91
C PRO A 195 -18.04 13.44 -8.18
N LEU A 196 -19.18 13.49 -8.90
CA LEU A 196 -20.52 13.50 -8.28
C LEU A 196 -20.84 12.24 -7.46
N GLY A 197 -20.28 11.09 -7.83
CA GLY A 197 -20.47 9.83 -7.10
C GLY A 197 -19.44 9.56 -6.02
N PHE A 198 -18.47 10.45 -5.83
CA PHE A 198 -17.30 10.19 -5.00
C PHE A 198 -17.62 10.13 -3.51
N ASP A 199 -18.42 11.04 -3.01
CA ASP A 199 -18.68 11.15 -1.56
C ASP A 199 -19.33 9.87 -0.99
N GLU A 200 -20.31 9.29 -1.70
CA GLU A 200 -20.99 8.06 -1.27
C GLU A 200 -20.04 6.85 -1.37
N TRP A 201 -19.29 6.76 -2.47
CA TRP A 201 -18.28 5.73 -2.66
C TRP A 201 -17.22 5.78 -1.54
N ASN A 202 -16.70 6.97 -1.25
CA ASN A 202 -15.68 7.22 -0.24
C ASN A 202 -16.20 6.92 1.18
N LYS A 203 -17.43 7.33 1.48
CA LYS A 203 -18.08 7.04 2.75
C LYS A 203 -18.19 5.52 2.99
N THR A 204 -18.60 4.78 1.97
CA THR A 204 -18.72 3.32 2.03
C THR A 204 -17.36 2.66 2.25
N LEU A 205 -16.32 3.14 1.55
CA LEU A 205 -14.94 2.68 1.73
C LEU A 205 -14.46 2.89 3.17
N HIS A 206 -14.62 4.11 3.69
CA HIS A 206 -14.16 4.46 5.03
C HIS A 206 -14.87 3.67 6.10
N GLN A 207 -16.18 3.53 6.02
CA GLN A 207 -16.95 2.72 6.98
C GLN A 207 -16.43 1.27 6.99
N ARG A 208 -16.24 0.65 5.82
CA ARG A 208 -15.73 -0.72 5.74
C ARG A 208 -14.32 -0.87 6.29
N LEU A 209 -13.45 0.10 6.00
CA LEU A 209 -12.08 0.09 6.51
C LEU A 209 -12.03 0.29 8.03
N GLU A 210 -12.84 1.17 8.60
CA GLU A 210 -12.92 1.37 10.05
C GLU A 210 -13.36 0.09 10.77
N GLU A 211 -14.39 -0.60 10.26
CA GLU A 211 -14.84 -1.89 10.77
C GLU A 211 -13.73 -2.95 10.69
N ALA A 212 -13.03 -3.00 9.54
CA ALA A 212 -11.92 -3.94 9.35
C ALA A 212 -10.74 -3.65 10.27
N PHE A 213 -10.38 -2.39 10.45
CA PHE A 213 -9.29 -1.98 11.33
C PHE A 213 -9.62 -2.26 12.81
N ALA A 214 -10.85 -2.00 13.24
CA ALA A 214 -11.31 -2.33 14.59
C ALA A 214 -11.21 -3.84 14.87
N LYS A 215 -11.59 -4.67 13.89
CA LYS A 215 -11.51 -6.13 14.02
C LYS A 215 -10.07 -6.65 14.01
N ILE A 216 -9.19 -6.01 13.25
CA ILE A 216 -7.76 -6.34 13.24
C ILE A 216 -7.09 -5.90 14.54
N ALA A 217 -7.50 -4.78 15.14
CA ALA A 217 -6.90 -4.26 16.37
C ALA A 217 -7.03 -5.24 17.58
N VAL A 218 -8.10 -6.03 17.60
CA VAL A 218 -8.36 -7.05 18.65
C VAL A 218 -8.00 -8.48 18.19
N PHE A 219 -7.09 -8.60 17.24
CA PHE A 219 -6.76 -9.86 16.60
C PHE A 219 -6.15 -10.91 17.55
N ASN A 220 -5.43 -10.48 18.59
CA ASN A 220 -4.78 -11.33 19.58
C ASN A 220 -5.56 -11.43 20.91
N ASP A 221 -6.67 -10.74 21.06
CA ASP A 221 -7.56 -10.81 22.22
C ASP A 221 -8.52 -12.00 22.09
#